data_55a48b534cbb3dd21645ad0ec463fe57
#
_entry.id   55a48b534cbb3dd21645ad0ec463fe57
#
_cell.length_a   1.000
_cell.length_b   1.000
_cell.length_c   1.000
_cell.angle_alpha   90.00
_cell.angle_beta   90.00
_cell.angle_gamma   90.00
#
_symmetry.space_group_name_H-M   'P 1'
#
loop_
_entity.id
_entity.type
_entity.pdbx_description
1 polymer ?
#
loop_
_entity_poly.entity_id
_entity_poly.type
_entity_poly.pdbx_seq_one_letter_code
_entity_poly.pdbx_strand_id
1 'polypeptide(L)'
;FVTTQDKADLFTSLEDTNKAEYSIGAQTGSIQVDLAQENSPEAELIQLPKVTDVIADLLAGNLDGAYIESVVAETYAKNYPDLVVALDVPYDQEGSVVGVSKGNAALLEGVNRAIAACLADGSMDEFVTEANELASGETYEGLLDENGQAAASAEDAAA
;
A
#
# COMPACT_ATOMS: atom_id res chain seq x y z
N PHE A 1 5.56 5.14 -4.91
CA PHE A 1 4.92 4.70 -6.16
C PHE A 1 5.59 3.44 -6.68
N VAL A 2 4.79 2.41 -7.00
CA VAL A 2 5.23 1.09 -7.45
C VAL A 2 4.81 0.87 -8.88
N THR A 3 5.66 0.21 -9.65
CA THR A 3 5.37 -0.24 -11.01
C THR A 3 6.05 -1.57 -11.29
N THR A 4 5.91 -2.09 -12.51
CA THR A 4 6.65 -3.28 -12.97
C THR A 4 8.02 -2.89 -13.52
N GLN A 5 8.99 -3.82 -13.48
CA GLN A 5 10.36 -3.59 -13.93
C GLN A 5 10.46 -3.11 -15.38
N ASP A 6 9.60 -3.62 -16.26
CA ASP A 6 9.55 -3.25 -17.67
C ASP A 6 9.02 -1.82 -17.91
N LYS A 7 8.29 -1.25 -16.93
CA LYS A 7 7.76 0.12 -16.98
C LYS A 7 8.56 1.12 -16.11
N ALA A 8 9.54 0.67 -15.35
CA ALA A 8 10.28 1.51 -14.40
C ALA A 8 10.85 2.79 -15.02
N ASP A 9 11.40 2.70 -16.23
CA ASP A 9 12.00 3.83 -16.94
C ASP A 9 10.95 4.88 -17.41
N LEU A 10 9.66 4.57 -17.35
CA LEU A 10 8.58 5.49 -17.67
C LEU A 10 8.26 6.46 -16.53
N PHE A 11 8.65 6.12 -15.29
CA PHE A 11 8.31 6.84 -14.07
C PHE A 11 9.58 7.26 -13.33
N THR A 12 10.18 8.36 -13.79
CA THR A 12 11.41 8.93 -13.23
C THR A 12 11.14 10.12 -12.31
N SER A 13 9.93 10.67 -12.39
CA SER A 13 9.42 11.75 -11.54
C SER A 13 7.92 11.58 -11.30
N LEU A 14 7.35 12.28 -10.30
CA LEU A 14 5.91 12.26 -10.04
C LEU A 14 5.10 12.83 -11.22
N GLU A 15 5.66 13.80 -11.96
CA GLU A 15 5.02 14.35 -13.16
C GLU A 15 4.83 13.30 -14.25
N ASP A 16 5.70 12.28 -14.32
CA ASP A 16 5.59 11.20 -15.30
C ASP A 16 4.38 10.29 -15.04
N THR A 17 3.87 10.26 -13.80
CA THR A 17 2.68 9.47 -13.44
C THR A 17 1.37 10.12 -13.91
N ASN A 18 1.41 11.44 -14.20
CA ASN A 18 0.22 12.21 -14.55
C ASN A 18 -0.03 12.27 -16.05
N LYS A 19 -0.46 11.15 -16.62
CA LYS A 19 -0.84 11.07 -18.03
C LYS A 19 -2.16 10.32 -18.20
N ALA A 20 -3.04 10.84 -19.05
CA ALA A 20 -4.37 10.28 -19.31
C ALA A 20 -4.37 8.86 -19.90
N GLU A 21 -3.23 8.39 -20.39
CA GLU A 21 -3.06 7.04 -20.93
C GLU A 21 -2.74 5.98 -19.86
N TYR A 22 -2.45 6.41 -18.60
CA TYR A 22 -2.09 5.50 -17.52
C TYR A 22 -3.27 5.16 -16.62
N SER A 23 -3.31 3.89 -16.20
CA SER A 23 -4.20 3.39 -15.15
C SER A 23 -3.39 3.22 -13.87
N ILE A 24 -3.73 4.01 -12.85
CA ILE A 24 -3.00 4.07 -11.57
C ILE A 24 -3.86 3.48 -10.45
N GLY A 25 -3.32 2.51 -9.74
CA GLY A 25 -4.01 1.82 -8.65
C GLY A 25 -3.81 2.48 -7.28
N ALA A 26 -4.82 2.38 -6.42
CA ALA A 26 -4.71 2.66 -4.98
C ALA A 26 -5.75 1.87 -4.19
N GLN A 27 -5.47 1.61 -2.90
CA GLN A 27 -6.46 0.97 -2.04
C GLN A 27 -7.59 1.95 -1.70
N THR A 28 -8.85 1.50 -1.86
CA THR A 28 -10.04 2.28 -1.54
C THR A 28 -10.01 2.79 -0.10
N GLY A 29 -10.25 4.10 0.06
CA GLY A 29 -10.34 4.74 1.37
C GLY A 29 -9.01 4.94 2.10
N SER A 30 -7.89 4.73 1.44
CA SER A 30 -6.56 5.02 1.96
C SER A 30 -6.10 6.43 1.55
N ILE A 31 -5.08 6.94 2.24
CA ILE A 31 -4.44 8.21 1.88
C ILE A 31 -3.78 8.16 0.49
N GLN A 32 -3.43 6.97 0.01
CA GLN A 32 -2.86 6.78 -1.31
C GLN A 32 -3.82 7.18 -2.44
N VAL A 33 -5.13 7.14 -2.20
CA VAL A 33 -6.14 7.69 -3.14
C VAL A 33 -5.98 9.20 -3.27
N ASP A 34 -5.82 9.91 -2.14
CA ASP A 34 -5.64 11.36 -2.15
C ASP A 34 -4.32 11.74 -2.83
N LEU A 35 -3.23 10.99 -2.55
CA LEU A 35 -1.93 11.18 -3.20
C LEU A 35 -1.99 10.94 -4.72
N ALA A 36 -2.75 9.92 -5.17
CA ALA A 36 -2.95 9.67 -6.59
C ALA A 36 -3.73 10.81 -7.26
N GLN A 37 -4.77 11.32 -6.61
CA GLN A 37 -5.55 12.46 -7.13
C GLN A 37 -4.75 13.76 -7.18
N GLU A 38 -3.83 13.96 -6.23
CA GLU A 38 -2.98 15.15 -6.19
C GLU A 38 -1.86 15.11 -7.24
N ASN A 39 -1.18 13.96 -7.37
CA ASN A 39 0.02 13.86 -8.21
C ASN A 39 -0.27 13.34 -9.63
N SER A 40 -1.37 12.63 -9.84
CA SER A 40 -1.74 12.01 -11.11
C SER A 40 -3.20 12.33 -11.52
N PRO A 41 -3.63 13.61 -11.48
CA PRO A 41 -5.04 13.96 -11.70
C PRO A 41 -5.56 13.67 -13.12
N GLU A 42 -4.68 13.51 -14.11
CA GLU A 42 -5.06 13.17 -15.49
C GLU A 42 -5.14 11.67 -15.74
N ALA A 43 -4.47 10.86 -14.92
CA ALA A 43 -4.48 9.41 -15.04
C ALA A 43 -5.84 8.81 -14.60
N GLU A 44 -6.16 7.64 -15.12
CA GLU A 44 -7.31 6.87 -14.66
C GLU A 44 -7.00 6.25 -13.30
N LEU A 45 -7.69 6.70 -12.24
CA LEU A 45 -7.52 6.16 -10.90
C LEU A 45 -8.43 4.96 -10.66
N ILE A 46 -7.82 3.79 -10.50
CA ILE A 46 -8.50 2.53 -10.18
C ILE A 46 -8.38 2.26 -8.68
N GLN A 47 -9.51 2.21 -7.99
CA GLN A 47 -9.57 1.96 -6.56
C GLN A 47 -10.02 0.53 -6.28
N LEU A 48 -9.19 -0.23 -5.56
CA LEU A 48 -9.46 -1.63 -5.22
C LEU A 48 -9.55 -1.81 -3.70
N PRO A 49 -10.38 -2.77 -3.21
CA PRO A 49 -10.61 -2.93 -1.77
C PRO A 49 -9.36 -3.31 -0.96
N LYS A 50 -8.45 -4.07 -1.57
CA LYS A 50 -7.26 -4.63 -0.91
C LYS A 50 -5.99 -4.27 -1.66
N VAL A 51 -4.89 -4.07 -0.94
CA VAL A 51 -3.56 -3.86 -1.55
C VAL A 51 -3.13 -5.09 -2.37
N THR A 52 -3.50 -6.31 -1.93
CA THR A 52 -3.25 -7.54 -2.68
C THR A 52 -3.87 -7.52 -4.08
N ASP A 53 -5.07 -6.96 -4.22
CA ASP A 53 -5.75 -6.84 -5.51
C ASP A 53 -5.04 -5.80 -6.40
N VAL A 54 -4.59 -4.68 -5.82
CA VAL A 54 -3.77 -3.67 -6.52
C VAL A 54 -2.48 -4.29 -7.06
N ILE A 55 -1.78 -5.07 -6.23
CA ILE A 55 -0.55 -5.76 -6.62
C ILE A 55 -0.82 -6.80 -7.72
N ALA A 56 -1.89 -7.57 -7.60
CA ALA A 56 -2.26 -8.57 -8.60
C ALA A 56 -2.55 -7.93 -9.95
N ASP A 57 -3.32 -6.84 -9.98
CA ASP A 57 -3.62 -6.09 -11.20
C ASP A 57 -2.37 -5.42 -11.81
N LEU A 58 -1.45 -4.96 -10.97
CA LEU A 58 -0.18 -4.42 -11.43
C LEU A 58 0.68 -5.51 -12.11
N LEU A 59 0.81 -6.69 -11.49
CA LEU A 59 1.54 -7.83 -12.03
C LEU A 59 0.87 -8.40 -13.29
N ALA A 60 -0.47 -8.38 -13.36
CA ALA A 60 -1.23 -8.80 -14.54
C ALA A 60 -1.16 -7.78 -15.70
N GLY A 61 -0.60 -6.59 -15.49
CA GLY A 61 -0.50 -5.53 -16.49
C GLY A 61 -1.81 -4.74 -16.70
N ASN A 62 -2.79 -4.88 -15.81
CA ASN A 62 -4.03 -4.10 -15.81
C ASN A 62 -3.82 -2.67 -15.29
N LEU A 63 -2.74 -2.44 -14.53
CA LEU A 63 -2.30 -1.14 -14.05
C LEU A 63 -0.92 -0.79 -14.59
N ASP A 64 -0.64 0.50 -14.76
CA ASP A 64 0.67 1.00 -15.12
C ASP A 64 1.52 1.31 -13.90
N GLY A 65 0.90 1.67 -12.79
CA GLY A 65 1.54 1.94 -11.53
C GLY A 65 0.53 1.98 -10.39
N ALA A 66 1.01 2.10 -9.15
CA ALA A 66 0.16 2.18 -7.98
C ALA A 66 0.79 3.00 -6.87
N TYR A 67 -0.04 3.76 -6.15
CA TYR A 67 0.34 4.38 -4.89
C TYR A 67 0.09 3.38 -3.76
N ILE A 68 1.17 2.97 -3.08
CA ILE A 68 1.15 1.99 -1.99
C ILE A 68 2.03 2.52 -0.86
N GLU A 69 1.67 2.22 0.37
CA GLU A 69 2.48 2.55 1.54
C GLU A 69 3.90 1.94 1.41
N SER A 70 4.95 2.70 1.78
CA SER A 70 6.34 2.37 1.45
C SER A 70 6.81 1.02 2.00
N VAL A 71 6.52 0.72 3.26
CA VAL A 71 6.93 -0.56 3.88
C VAL A 71 6.24 -1.75 3.20
N VAL A 72 4.96 -1.60 2.86
CA VAL A 72 4.19 -2.62 2.12
C VAL A 72 4.74 -2.78 0.72
N ALA A 73 5.00 -1.68 0.01
CA ALA A 73 5.57 -1.67 -1.33
C ALA A 73 6.93 -2.38 -1.40
N GLU A 74 7.83 -2.07 -0.45
CA GLU A 74 9.14 -2.71 -0.34
C GLU A 74 9.03 -4.21 -0.06
N THR A 75 8.06 -4.61 0.77
CA THR A 75 7.80 -6.02 1.09
C THR A 75 7.38 -6.79 -0.16
N TYR A 76 6.44 -6.22 -0.94
CA TYR A 76 6.03 -6.83 -2.20
C TYR A 76 7.17 -6.87 -3.23
N ALA A 77 7.96 -5.81 -3.38
CA ALA A 77 9.09 -5.79 -4.30
C ALA A 77 10.19 -6.80 -3.95
N LYS A 78 10.37 -7.13 -2.66
CA LYS A 78 11.28 -8.22 -2.24
C LYS A 78 10.77 -9.60 -2.64
N ASN A 79 9.45 -9.82 -2.57
CA ASN A 79 8.82 -11.12 -2.83
C ASN A 79 8.48 -11.33 -4.32
N TYR A 80 8.28 -10.26 -5.06
CA TYR A 80 7.92 -10.27 -6.49
C TYR A 80 8.96 -9.49 -7.29
N PRO A 81 9.97 -10.16 -7.90
CA PRO A 81 11.07 -9.51 -8.62
C PRO A 81 10.64 -8.65 -9.81
N ASP A 82 9.42 -8.87 -10.31
CA ASP A 82 8.86 -8.07 -11.41
C ASP A 82 8.34 -6.71 -10.94
N LEU A 83 8.25 -6.46 -9.63
CA LEU A 83 7.85 -5.19 -9.04
C LEU A 83 9.05 -4.35 -8.65
N VAL A 84 8.90 -3.04 -8.74
CA VAL A 84 9.88 -2.05 -8.30
C VAL A 84 9.20 -0.85 -7.64
N VAL A 85 9.77 -0.37 -6.56
CA VAL A 85 9.46 0.94 -6.00
C VAL A 85 10.18 1.98 -6.85
N ALA A 86 9.46 2.62 -7.76
CA ALA A 86 10.04 3.55 -8.73
C ALA A 86 10.26 4.94 -8.12
N LEU A 87 9.32 5.42 -7.29
CA LEU A 87 9.37 6.76 -6.72
C LEU A 87 8.96 6.76 -5.26
N ASP A 88 9.68 7.55 -4.45
CA ASP A 88 9.20 7.95 -3.14
C ASP A 88 8.27 9.15 -3.28
N VAL A 89 7.10 9.05 -2.64
CA VAL A 89 6.08 10.10 -2.65
C VAL A 89 6.01 10.70 -1.25
N PRO A 90 6.69 11.84 -1.02
CA PRO A 90 6.66 12.48 0.28
C PRO A 90 5.28 13.08 0.54
N TYR A 91 4.76 12.88 1.75
CA TYR A 91 3.56 13.53 2.23
C TYR A 91 3.67 13.83 3.72
N ASP A 92 2.91 14.82 4.19
CA ASP A 92 2.90 15.17 5.61
C ASP A 92 2.18 14.06 6.39
N GLN A 93 2.94 13.29 7.14
CA GLN A 93 2.41 12.25 8.04
C GLN A 93 2.20 12.81 9.44
N GLU A 94 0.96 12.76 9.92
CA GLU A 94 0.65 12.99 11.34
C GLU A 94 0.89 11.73 12.21
N GLY A 95 1.34 10.64 11.59
CA GLY A 95 1.59 9.34 12.23
C GLY A 95 0.37 8.42 12.26
N SER A 96 0.54 7.21 12.79
CA SER A 96 -0.53 6.23 12.96
C SER A 96 -1.35 6.51 14.23
N VAL A 97 -2.66 6.29 14.15
CA VAL A 97 -3.60 6.52 15.25
C VAL A 97 -4.38 5.26 15.60
N VAL A 98 -4.77 5.15 16.86
CA VAL A 98 -5.64 4.08 17.35
C VAL A 98 -7.04 4.63 17.55
N GLY A 99 -8.01 4.14 16.76
CA GLY A 99 -9.42 4.48 16.92
C GLY A 99 -10.08 3.65 18.02
N VAL A 100 -10.85 4.30 18.89
CA VAL A 100 -11.70 3.63 19.90
C VAL A 100 -13.14 4.07 19.75
N SER A 101 -14.10 3.21 20.11
CA SER A 101 -15.52 3.55 20.08
C SER A 101 -15.83 4.74 20.99
N LYS A 102 -16.69 5.66 20.51
CA LYS A 102 -17.14 6.81 21.31
C LYS A 102 -17.74 6.36 22.64
N GLY A 103 -17.36 7.05 23.72
CA GLY A 103 -17.82 6.76 25.08
C GLY A 103 -16.95 5.74 25.84
N ASN A 104 -16.00 5.07 25.21
CA ASN A 104 -15.08 4.16 25.89
C ASN A 104 -13.82 4.89 26.41
N ALA A 105 -14.03 5.82 27.34
CA ALA A 105 -12.96 6.66 27.89
C ALA A 105 -11.87 5.83 28.61
N ALA A 106 -12.25 4.75 29.28
CA ALA A 106 -11.29 3.90 30.00
C ALA A 106 -10.33 3.19 29.04
N LEU A 107 -10.83 2.70 27.88
CA LEU A 107 -9.97 2.11 26.86
C LEU A 107 -9.06 3.16 26.23
N LEU A 108 -9.59 4.34 25.89
CA LEU A 108 -8.81 5.45 25.34
C LEU A 108 -7.65 5.84 26.27
N GLU A 109 -7.94 5.99 27.57
CA GLU A 109 -6.89 6.30 28.57
C GLU A 109 -5.85 5.18 28.66
N GLY A 110 -6.28 3.93 28.65
CA GLY A 110 -5.38 2.77 28.67
C GLY A 110 -4.46 2.71 27.45
N VAL A 111 -5.03 2.90 26.25
CA VAL A 111 -4.26 2.93 24.98
C VAL A 111 -3.26 4.09 24.98
N ASN A 112 -3.69 5.31 25.29
CA ASN A 112 -2.80 6.47 25.31
C ASN A 112 -1.64 6.31 26.31
N ARG A 113 -1.92 5.72 27.48
CA ARG A 113 -0.88 5.44 28.48
C ARG A 113 0.13 4.38 28.00
N ALA A 114 -0.35 3.33 27.33
CA ALA A 114 0.53 2.30 26.76
C ALA A 114 1.42 2.88 25.63
N ILE A 115 0.83 3.64 24.70
CA ILE A 115 1.59 4.32 23.64
C ILE A 115 2.65 5.25 24.24
N ALA A 116 2.27 6.09 25.20
CA ALA A 116 3.21 7.01 25.84
C ALA A 116 4.38 6.28 26.55
N ALA A 117 4.13 5.12 27.16
CA ALA A 117 5.16 4.31 27.79
C ALA A 117 6.12 3.73 26.73
N CYS A 118 5.60 3.14 25.65
CA CYS A 118 6.42 2.56 24.56
C CYS A 118 7.25 3.62 23.83
N LEU A 119 6.73 4.84 23.68
CA LEU A 119 7.51 5.95 23.11
C LEU A 119 8.61 6.43 24.06
N ALA A 120 8.33 6.43 25.37
CA ALA A 120 9.27 6.90 26.37
C ALA A 120 10.47 5.95 26.61
N ASP A 121 10.26 4.64 26.49
CA ASP A 121 11.28 3.61 26.69
C ASP A 121 11.93 3.11 25.39
N GLY A 122 11.45 3.57 24.21
CA GLY A 122 11.96 3.19 22.89
C GLY A 122 11.45 1.85 22.36
N SER A 123 10.59 1.14 23.09
CA SER A 123 10.07 -0.16 22.67
C SER A 123 9.15 -0.06 21.43
N MET A 124 8.62 1.12 21.12
CA MET A 124 7.83 1.34 19.90
C MET A 124 8.66 1.07 18.64
N ASP A 125 9.91 1.54 18.59
CA ASP A 125 10.81 1.34 17.44
C ASP A 125 11.17 -0.14 17.28
N GLU A 126 11.34 -0.86 18.40
CA GLU A 126 11.58 -2.31 18.39
C GLU A 126 10.37 -3.07 17.83
N PHE A 127 9.15 -2.72 18.28
CA PHE A 127 7.92 -3.34 17.78
C PHE A 127 7.67 -3.08 16.29
N VAL A 128 7.93 -1.87 15.82
CA VAL A 128 7.82 -1.54 14.39
C VAL A 128 8.83 -2.33 13.57
N THR A 129 10.07 -2.44 14.04
CA THR A 129 11.10 -3.23 13.37
C THR A 129 10.73 -4.71 13.29
N GLU A 130 10.29 -5.31 14.41
CA GLU A 130 9.85 -6.71 14.46
C GLU A 130 8.63 -6.97 13.56
N ALA A 131 7.64 -6.06 13.57
CA ALA A 131 6.47 -6.17 12.73
C ALA A 131 6.83 -6.11 11.23
N ASN A 132 7.76 -5.25 10.84
CA ASN A 132 8.25 -5.16 9.47
C ASN A 132 9.02 -6.42 9.05
N GLU A 133 9.84 -6.99 9.94
CA GLU A 133 10.53 -8.25 9.68
C GLU A 133 9.54 -9.42 9.49
N LEU A 134 8.51 -9.49 10.33
CA LEU A 134 7.45 -10.49 10.20
C LEU A 134 6.67 -10.33 8.89
N ALA A 135 6.24 -9.11 8.58
CA ALA A 135 5.51 -8.82 7.34
C ALA A 135 6.34 -9.12 6.08
N SER A 136 7.65 -8.85 6.11
CA SER A 136 8.55 -9.12 4.96
C SER A 136 8.74 -10.61 4.66
N GLY A 137 8.40 -11.50 5.60
CA GLY A 137 8.43 -12.95 5.41
C GLY A 137 7.14 -13.54 4.84
N GLU A 138 6.06 -12.76 4.74
CA GLU A 138 4.80 -13.23 4.19
C GLU A 138 4.82 -13.23 2.66
N THR A 139 4.62 -14.41 2.07
CA THR A 139 4.39 -14.57 0.63
C THR A 139 2.89 -14.76 0.41
N TYR A 140 2.31 -13.94 -0.45
CA TYR A 140 0.90 -14.06 -0.82
C TYR A 140 0.79 -15.03 -2.01
N GLU A 141 0.59 -16.33 -1.72
CA GLU A 141 0.30 -17.31 -2.77
C GLU A 141 -1.07 -17.03 -3.40
N GLY A 142 -1.17 -17.18 -4.71
CA GLY A 142 -2.44 -17.06 -5.43
C GLY A 142 -2.86 -15.64 -5.80
N LEU A 143 -1.93 -14.68 -5.90
CA LEU A 143 -2.23 -13.35 -6.45
C LEU A 143 -2.61 -13.41 -7.95
N LEU A 144 -1.99 -14.32 -8.67
CA LEU A 144 -2.30 -14.56 -10.09
C LEU A 144 -2.85 -15.97 -10.28
N ASP A 145 -3.77 -16.14 -11.22
CA ASP A 145 -4.26 -17.43 -11.67
C ASP A 145 -3.22 -18.13 -12.58
N GLU A 146 -3.58 -19.33 -13.04
CA GLU A 146 -2.74 -20.13 -13.95
C GLU A 146 -2.48 -19.48 -15.32
N ASN A 147 -3.24 -18.41 -15.65
CA ASN A 147 -3.12 -17.65 -16.91
C ASN A 147 -2.34 -16.33 -16.70
N GLY A 148 -1.86 -16.05 -15.47
CA GLY A 148 -1.18 -14.81 -15.13
C GLY A 148 -2.11 -13.62 -14.97
N GLN A 149 -3.41 -13.85 -14.72
CA GLN A 149 -4.39 -12.81 -14.42
C GLN A 149 -4.62 -12.70 -12.92
N ALA A 150 -5.07 -11.53 -12.45
CA ALA A 150 -5.41 -11.33 -11.05
C ALA A 150 -6.42 -12.40 -10.59
N ALA A 151 -6.06 -13.15 -9.55
CA ALA A 151 -6.94 -14.18 -9.01
C ALA A 151 -8.18 -13.52 -8.39
N ALA A 152 -9.39 -14.02 -8.72
CA ALA A 152 -10.61 -13.52 -8.10
C ALA A 152 -10.53 -13.65 -6.57
N SER A 153 -10.82 -12.57 -5.85
CA SER A 153 -10.84 -12.61 -4.38
C SER A 153 -11.89 -13.61 -3.91
N ALA A 154 -11.62 -14.32 -2.80
CA ALA A 154 -12.54 -15.32 -2.26
C ALA A 154 -13.94 -14.75 -1.88
N GLU A 155 -14.11 -13.44 -1.86
CA GLU A 155 -15.36 -12.75 -1.61
C GLU A 155 -16.23 -12.62 -2.89
N ASP A 156 -15.64 -12.58 -4.09
CA ASP A 156 -16.38 -12.54 -5.35
C ASP A 156 -17.00 -13.90 -5.74
N ALA A 157 -16.53 -14.98 -5.14
CA ALA A 157 -17.06 -16.33 -5.37
C ALA A 157 -18.30 -16.68 -4.51
N ALA A 158 -18.75 -15.77 -3.62
CA ALA A 158 -19.85 -15.97 -2.69
C ALA A 158 -21.08 -15.07 -2.97
N ALA A 159 -21.12 -14.37 -4.12
CA ALA A 159 -22.23 -13.50 -4.55
C ALA A 159 -23.18 -14.19 -5.55
#